data_14c6becb300a397bfbff8ca47045a1c3
#
_entry.id   14c6becb300a397bfbff8ca47045a1c3
#
_cell.length_a   1.000
_cell.length_b   1.000
_cell.length_c   1.000
_cell.angle_alpha   90.00
_cell.angle_beta   90.00
_cell.angle_gamma   90.00
#
_symmetry.space_group_name_H-M   'P 1'
#
loop_
_entity.id
_entity.type
_entity.pdbx_description
1 polymer ?
#
loop_
_entity_poly.entity_id
_entity_poly.type
_entity_poly.pdbx_seq_one_letter_code
_entity_poly.pdbx_strand_id
1 'polypeptide(L)'
;MLQFRALDLRSITVLMCDADGNLFPSEEPAFDASAKVTNRFVASLGLSRRFDPEELRLSTTGKNFRTTAVDLAVASGVPIEPALAVRHPGAATTTTDLPSAAQHALTAAQLEGWVQEEKQAVTAHLGQVLRPDPAVLQPLTALARDFLLAAVSSSATARLAACFTATGLDRLIPAELRFSAEDSLLAPRSKPDPAVYLFAGERLGISRWQGLAIEDSVPGAQSAVAAGLQTIGNVAFVPPTERVERVNALRQAGVGAVIWSWGELKRLLDQRRAQAGIQANINRE
;
A
#
# COMPACT_ATOMS: atom_id res chain seq x y z
N MET A 1 -0.88 19.31 -11.00
CA MET A 1 -1.04 19.33 -9.52
C MET A 1 -2.31 20.11 -9.17
N LEU A 2 -3.09 19.58 -8.23
CA LEU A 2 -4.21 20.28 -7.58
C LEU A 2 -3.85 20.53 -6.12
N GLN A 3 -3.99 21.76 -5.65
CA GLN A 3 -3.73 22.13 -4.24
C GLN A 3 -5.05 22.44 -3.56
N PHE A 4 -5.28 21.89 -2.37
CA PHE A 4 -6.53 22.03 -1.60
C PHE A 4 -6.35 22.89 -0.35
N ARG A 5 -5.13 22.89 0.21
CA ARG A 5 -4.76 23.72 1.37
C ARG A 5 -3.29 24.15 1.28
N ALA A 6 -2.91 25.15 2.06
CA ALA A 6 -1.51 25.53 2.17
C ALA A 6 -0.68 24.37 2.76
N LEU A 7 0.48 24.12 2.16
CA LEU A 7 1.48 23.20 2.66
C LEU A 7 2.70 24.01 3.14
N ASP A 8 3.12 23.79 4.38
CA ASP A 8 4.37 24.36 4.87
C ASP A 8 5.53 23.37 4.61
N LEU A 9 6.19 23.53 3.49
CA LEU A 9 7.25 22.64 3.03
C LEU A 9 8.68 23.13 3.39
N ARG A 10 8.78 24.19 4.23
CA ARG A 10 10.10 24.82 4.54
C ARG A 10 10.98 23.94 5.40
N SER A 11 10.38 23.18 6.31
CA SER A 11 11.10 22.33 7.28
C SER A 11 11.25 20.89 6.81
N ILE A 12 10.73 20.53 5.63
CA ILE A 12 10.77 19.15 5.12
C ILE A 12 12.22 18.75 4.84
N THR A 13 12.61 17.62 5.41
CA THR A 13 13.91 16.98 5.21
C THR A 13 13.78 15.52 4.76
N VAL A 14 12.61 14.90 4.98
CA VAL A 14 12.35 13.50 4.65
C VAL A 14 11.08 13.37 3.82
N LEU A 15 11.16 12.63 2.72
CA LEU A 15 10.03 12.19 1.92
C LEU A 15 9.68 10.76 2.33
N MET A 16 8.52 10.58 2.94
CA MET A 16 8.00 9.30 3.41
C MET A 16 7.00 8.77 2.37
N CYS A 17 7.49 7.95 1.47
CA CYS A 17 6.74 7.50 0.29
C CYS A 17 6.03 6.18 0.60
N ASP A 18 4.73 6.08 0.34
CA ASP A 18 4.13 4.76 0.17
C ASP A 18 4.81 4.02 -0.97
N ALA A 19 4.67 2.70 -1.01
CA ALA A 19 5.36 1.88 -2.00
C ALA A 19 4.45 1.42 -3.14
N ASP A 20 3.46 0.59 -2.80
CA ASP A 20 2.57 -0.05 -3.77
C ASP A 20 1.61 0.96 -4.40
N GLY A 21 1.53 1.02 -5.74
CA GLY A 21 0.70 2.00 -6.44
C GLY A 21 1.25 3.43 -6.44
N ASN A 22 2.35 3.69 -5.70
CA ASN A 22 2.96 5.00 -5.56
C ASN A 22 4.39 5.06 -6.14
N LEU A 23 5.32 4.24 -5.64
CA LEU A 23 6.69 4.13 -6.17
C LEU A 23 6.77 3.23 -7.41
N PHE A 24 5.87 2.27 -7.50
CA PHE A 24 5.78 1.33 -8.64
C PHE A 24 4.34 0.85 -8.85
N PRO A 25 3.95 0.52 -10.11
CA PRO A 25 2.59 0.09 -10.46
C PRO A 25 2.40 -1.39 -10.10
N SER A 26 2.27 -1.70 -8.81
CA SER A 26 2.17 -3.09 -8.33
C SER A 26 0.73 -3.60 -8.21
N GLU A 27 -0.29 -2.73 -8.28
CA GLU A 27 -1.67 -3.14 -8.02
C GLU A 27 -2.18 -4.16 -9.04
N GLU A 28 -2.18 -3.82 -10.33
CA GLU A 28 -2.65 -4.70 -11.40
C GLU A 28 -1.86 -6.02 -11.44
N PRO A 29 -0.49 -6.02 -11.49
CA PRO A 29 0.26 -7.26 -11.48
C PRO A 29 0.07 -8.11 -10.21
N ALA A 30 -0.19 -7.49 -9.06
CA ALA A 30 -0.50 -8.24 -7.84
C ALA A 30 -1.79 -9.04 -8.01
N PHE A 31 -2.82 -8.44 -8.61
CA PHE A 31 -4.08 -9.14 -8.89
C PHE A 31 -3.94 -10.23 -9.96
N ASP A 32 -3.02 -10.10 -10.93
CA ASP A 32 -2.70 -11.19 -11.86
C ASP A 32 -2.22 -12.47 -11.15
N ALA A 33 -1.40 -12.31 -10.14
CA ALA A 33 -0.92 -13.44 -9.34
C ALA A 33 -1.97 -13.91 -8.33
N SER A 34 -2.62 -12.97 -7.63
CA SER A 34 -3.63 -13.27 -6.61
C SER A 34 -4.83 -14.01 -7.19
N ALA A 35 -5.30 -13.65 -8.40
CA ALA A 35 -6.40 -14.33 -9.07
C ALA A 35 -6.07 -15.81 -9.38
N LYS A 36 -4.82 -16.13 -9.74
CA LYS A 36 -4.39 -17.51 -9.97
C LYS A 36 -4.47 -18.34 -8.68
N VAL A 37 -4.04 -17.77 -7.55
CA VAL A 37 -4.11 -18.44 -6.24
C VAL A 37 -5.56 -18.54 -5.77
N THR A 38 -6.36 -17.46 -5.90
CA THR A 38 -7.78 -17.44 -5.57
C THR A 38 -8.53 -18.51 -6.33
N ASN A 39 -8.25 -18.68 -7.63
CA ASN A 39 -8.91 -19.71 -8.45
C ASN A 39 -8.54 -21.14 -8.00
N ARG A 40 -7.31 -21.40 -7.56
CA ARG A 40 -6.91 -22.68 -6.97
C ARG A 40 -7.56 -22.92 -5.61
N PHE A 41 -7.63 -21.89 -4.78
CA PHE A 41 -8.33 -21.92 -3.50
C PHE A 41 -9.81 -22.28 -3.70
N VAL A 42 -10.52 -21.58 -4.56
CA VAL A 42 -11.93 -21.82 -4.87
C VAL A 42 -12.13 -23.25 -5.39
N ALA A 43 -11.27 -23.74 -6.29
CA ALA A 43 -11.31 -25.11 -6.80
C ALA A 43 -11.08 -26.15 -5.68
N SER A 44 -10.20 -25.88 -4.72
CA SER A 44 -9.96 -26.75 -3.55
C SER A 44 -11.18 -26.91 -2.65
N LEU A 45 -12.09 -25.93 -2.67
CA LEU A 45 -13.39 -25.98 -1.98
C LEU A 45 -14.48 -26.67 -2.80
N GLY A 46 -14.14 -27.26 -3.98
CA GLY A 46 -15.11 -27.90 -4.86
C GLY A 46 -15.97 -26.94 -5.67
N LEU A 47 -15.62 -25.67 -5.74
CA LEU A 47 -16.36 -24.63 -6.46
C LEU A 47 -15.85 -24.47 -7.88
N SER A 48 -16.76 -24.26 -8.85
CA SER A 48 -16.41 -24.08 -10.26
C SER A 48 -16.20 -22.62 -10.67
N ARG A 49 -16.47 -21.66 -9.77
CA ARG A 49 -16.30 -20.23 -10.04
C ARG A 49 -14.82 -19.91 -10.34
N ARG A 50 -14.60 -19.01 -11.27
CA ARG A 50 -13.29 -18.46 -11.60
C ARG A 50 -13.39 -16.94 -11.66
N PHE A 51 -12.31 -16.29 -11.27
CA PHE A 51 -12.16 -14.85 -11.33
C PHE A 51 -11.08 -14.50 -12.34
N ASP A 52 -11.30 -13.50 -13.18
CA ASP A 52 -10.23 -12.79 -13.82
C ASP A 52 -9.61 -11.75 -12.84
N PRO A 53 -8.39 -11.25 -13.13
CA PRO A 53 -7.72 -10.31 -12.23
C PRO A 53 -8.51 -9.04 -11.95
N GLU A 54 -9.14 -8.47 -12.97
CA GLU A 54 -9.89 -7.22 -12.83
C GLU A 54 -11.21 -7.42 -12.08
N GLU A 55 -11.93 -8.52 -12.34
CA GLU A 55 -13.11 -8.91 -11.55
C GLU A 55 -12.74 -9.07 -10.08
N LEU A 56 -11.60 -9.73 -9.79
CA LEU A 56 -11.12 -9.90 -8.42
C LEU A 56 -10.80 -8.56 -7.77
N ARG A 57 -10.06 -7.69 -8.47
CA ARG A 57 -9.70 -6.35 -8.00
C ARG A 57 -10.93 -5.55 -7.60
N LEU A 58 -11.92 -5.45 -8.49
CA LEU A 58 -13.14 -4.68 -8.26
C LEU A 58 -14.00 -5.25 -7.13
N SER A 59 -14.10 -6.58 -7.04
CA SER A 59 -14.97 -7.25 -6.05
C SER A 59 -14.35 -7.32 -4.65
N THR A 60 -13.03 -7.13 -4.53
CA THR A 60 -12.30 -7.27 -3.27
C THR A 60 -11.59 -6.00 -2.82
N THR A 61 -11.93 -4.85 -3.41
CA THR A 61 -11.34 -3.56 -3.05
C THR A 61 -11.32 -3.34 -1.53
N GLY A 62 -10.14 -3.02 -0.99
CA GLY A 62 -9.94 -2.78 0.44
C GLY A 62 -9.86 -4.03 1.31
N LYS A 63 -9.93 -5.24 0.74
CA LYS A 63 -9.79 -6.51 1.46
C LYS A 63 -8.45 -7.15 1.15
N ASN A 64 -7.88 -7.83 2.15
CA ASN A 64 -6.74 -8.72 1.92
C ASN A 64 -7.22 -10.12 1.52
N PHE A 65 -6.30 -10.96 1.03
CA PHE A 65 -6.61 -12.32 0.59
C PHE A 65 -7.31 -13.16 1.68
N ARG A 66 -6.86 -13.06 2.94
CA ARG A 66 -7.48 -13.77 4.07
C ARG A 66 -8.98 -13.47 4.19
N THR A 67 -9.33 -12.19 4.19
CA THR A 67 -10.74 -11.76 4.27
C THR A 67 -11.52 -12.22 3.05
N THR A 68 -10.95 -12.05 1.87
CA THR A 68 -11.57 -12.49 0.60
C THR A 68 -11.81 -13.99 0.58
N ALA A 69 -10.87 -14.81 1.02
CA ALA A 69 -11.01 -16.27 1.06
C ALA A 69 -12.13 -16.72 2.00
N VAL A 70 -12.23 -16.13 3.20
CA VAL A 70 -13.32 -16.43 4.13
C VAL A 70 -14.68 -15.99 3.56
N ASP A 71 -14.75 -14.75 3.01
CA ASP A 71 -15.97 -14.24 2.38
C ASP A 71 -16.46 -15.14 1.25
N LEU A 72 -15.54 -15.62 0.40
CA LEU A 72 -15.87 -16.53 -0.71
C LEU A 72 -16.37 -17.89 -0.21
N ALA A 73 -15.73 -18.47 0.80
CA ALA A 73 -16.16 -19.72 1.40
C ALA A 73 -17.58 -19.58 1.98
N VAL A 74 -17.82 -18.54 2.79
CA VAL A 74 -19.13 -18.26 3.40
C VAL A 74 -20.21 -18.01 2.35
N ALA A 75 -19.95 -17.16 1.36
CA ALA A 75 -20.90 -16.84 0.30
C ALA A 75 -21.24 -18.06 -0.56
N SER A 76 -20.37 -19.07 -0.61
CA SER A 76 -20.59 -20.32 -1.34
C SER A 76 -21.18 -21.44 -0.48
N GLY A 77 -21.53 -21.17 0.79
CA GLY A 77 -22.10 -22.16 1.71
C GLY A 77 -21.09 -23.21 2.19
N VAL A 78 -19.79 -22.98 2.00
CA VAL A 78 -18.74 -23.86 2.50
C VAL A 78 -18.62 -23.70 4.01
N PRO A 79 -18.67 -24.81 4.80
CA PRO A 79 -18.50 -24.73 6.25
C PRO A 79 -17.11 -24.20 6.59
N ILE A 80 -17.04 -23.33 7.61
CA ILE A 80 -15.77 -22.78 8.10
C ILE A 80 -15.53 -23.18 9.56
N GLU A 81 -14.28 -23.24 9.96
CA GLU A 81 -13.93 -23.46 11.38
C GLU A 81 -14.48 -22.31 12.25
N PRO A 82 -15.03 -22.59 13.47
CA PRO A 82 -15.63 -21.58 14.34
C PRO A 82 -14.74 -20.36 14.58
N ALA A 83 -13.44 -20.54 14.66
CA ALA A 83 -12.47 -19.46 14.82
C ALA A 83 -12.49 -18.45 13.65
N LEU A 84 -12.89 -18.86 12.46
CA LEU A 84 -13.02 -18.01 11.27
C LEU A 84 -14.37 -17.30 11.19
N ALA A 85 -15.39 -17.77 11.94
CA ALA A 85 -16.75 -17.27 11.87
C ALA A 85 -17.00 -15.97 12.65
N VAL A 86 -16.03 -15.44 13.39
CA VAL A 86 -16.18 -14.29 14.29
C VAL A 86 -16.79 -13.05 13.59
N ARG A 87 -16.49 -12.85 12.30
CA ARG A 87 -17.04 -11.74 11.49
C ARG A 87 -18.20 -12.15 10.59
N HIS A 88 -18.64 -13.40 10.66
CA HIS A 88 -19.68 -13.98 9.81
C HIS A 88 -20.75 -14.68 10.65
N PRO A 89 -21.53 -13.93 11.45
CA PRO A 89 -22.63 -14.51 12.24
C PRO A 89 -23.64 -15.15 11.27
N GLY A 90 -23.89 -16.46 11.43
CA GLY A 90 -24.77 -17.23 10.53
C GLY A 90 -24.04 -18.03 9.44
N ALA A 91 -22.70 -17.96 9.37
CA ALA A 91 -21.94 -18.88 8.53
C ALA A 91 -22.13 -20.33 9.01
N ALA A 92 -22.17 -21.28 8.07
CA ALA A 92 -22.11 -22.69 8.39
C ALA A 92 -20.73 -22.99 9.03
N THR A 93 -20.73 -23.49 10.27
CA THR A 93 -19.51 -23.85 10.97
C THR A 93 -19.37 -25.37 11.07
N THR A 94 -18.13 -25.86 11.06
CA THR A 94 -17.83 -27.25 11.35
C THR A 94 -18.13 -27.51 12.83
N THR A 95 -19.04 -28.44 13.12
CA THR A 95 -19.22 -29.00 14.45
C THR A 95 -18.52 -30.35 14.53
N THR A 96 -18.08 -30.75 15.71
CA THR A 96 -17.41 -32.05 15.96
C THR A 96 -18.25 -33.27 15.52
N ASP A 97 -19.53 -33.07 15.21
CA ASP A 97 -20.49 -34.14 14.92
C ASP A 97 -20.86 -34.23 13.43
N LEU A 98 -20.18 -33.51 12.50
CA LEU A 98 -20.47 -33.64 11.08
C LEU A 98 -19.77 -34.86 10.48
N PRO A 99 -20.53 -35.93 10.08
CA PRO A 99 -19.92 -37.04 9.39
C PRO A 99 -19.54 -36.64 7.99
N SER A 100 -18.41 -37.15 7.49
CA SER A 100 -18.01 -37.37 6.07
C SER A 100 -18.31 -36.28 4.99
N ALA A 101 -19.29 -35.41 5.18
CA ALA A 101 -19.56 -34.27 4.27
C ALA A 101 -18.59 -33.09 4.44
N ALA A 102 -17.73 -33.13 5.46
CA ALA A 102 -16.76 -32.10 5.77
C ALA A 102 -15.49 -32.14 4.89
N GLN A 103 -15.50 -32.86 3.75
CA GLN A 103 -14.34 -32.93 2.85
C GLN A 103 -13.93 -31.57 2.25
N HIS A 104 -14.76 -30.55 2.40
CA HIS A 104 -14.53 -29.22 1.82
C HIS A 104 -14.67 -28.07 2.83
N ALA A 105 -14.55 -28.34 4.13
CA ALA A 105 -14.56 -27.27 5.13
C ALA A 105 -13.26 -26.46 5.13
N LEU A 106 -13.35 -25.14 5.28
CA LEU A 106 -12.17 -24.27 5.42
C LEU A 106 -11.72 -24.20 6.89
N THR A 107 -10.55 -24.73 7.20
CA THR A 107 -9.92 -24.62 8.50
C THR A 107 -8.99 -23.41 8.58
N ALA A 108 -8.67 -22.94 9.80
CA ALA A 108 -7.70 -21.87 10.02
C ALA A 108 -6.32 -22.24 9.47
N ALA A 109 -5.89 -23.50 9.64
CA ALA A 109 -4.60 -23.97 9.12
C ALA A 109 -4.55 -23.98 7.59
N GLN A 110 -5.63 -24.41 6.93
CA GLN A 110 -5.71 -24.37 5.46
C GLN A 110 -5.71 -22.92 4.94
N LEU A 111 -6.49 -22.04 5.60
CA LEU A 111 -6.50 -20.63 5.26
C LEU A 111 -5.12 -20.00 5.38
N GLU A 112 -4.37 -20.31 6.44
CA GLU A 112 -3.00 -19.83 6.60
C GLU A 112 -2.08 -20.30 5.49
N GLY A 113 -2.18 -21.58 5.10
CA GLY A 113 -1.44 -22.12 3.95
C GLY A 113 -1.71 -21.33 2.66
N TRP A 114 -2.97 -21.05 2.35
CA TRP A 114 -3.37 -20.27 1.19
C TRP A 114 -2.91 -18.81 1.26
N VAL A 115 -2.96 -18.19 2.44
CA VAL A 115 -2.44 -16.83 2.65
C VAL A 115 -0.94 -16.76 2.35
N GLN A 116 -0.17 -17.76 2.83
CA GLN A 116 1.26 -17.80 2.57
C GLN A 116 1.57 -18.08 1.09
N GLU A 117 0.80 -18.95 0.44
CA GLU A 117 0.93 -19.23 -0.99
C GLU A 117 0.67 -17.98 -1.83
N GLU A 118 -0.39 -17.23 -1.51
CA GLU A 118 -0.73 -15.98 -2.20
C GLU A 118 0.38 -14.94 -2.02
N LYS A 119 0.84 -14.71 -0.80
CA LYS A 119 1.95 -13.80 -0.50
C LYS A 119 3.21 -14.16 -1.32
N GLN A 120 3.57 -15.43 -1.38
CA GLN A 120 4.73 -15.89 -2.13
C GLN A 120 4.53 -15.70 -3.65
N ALA A 121 3.36 -16.08 -4.17
CA ALA A 121 3.06 -15.95 -5.59
C ALA A 121 3.06 -14.50 -6.06
N VAL A 122 2.43 -13.60 -5.29
CA VAL A 122 2.40 -12.16 -5.57
C VAL A 122 3.81 -11.57 -5.51
N THR A 123 4.57 -11.88 -4.45
CA THR A 123 5.94 -11.38 -4.29
C THR A 123 6.84 -11.82 -5.46
N ALA A 124 6.81 -13.11 -5.82
CA ALA A 124 7.60 -13.64 -6.93
C ALA A 124 7.19 -13.01 -8.27
N HIS A 125 5.88 -12.86 -8.50
CA HIS A 125 5.38 -12.28 -9.75
C HIS A 125 5.80 -10.81 -9.89
N LEU A 126 5.61 -10.00 -8.86
CA LEU A 126 6.03 -8.60 -8.86
C LEU A 126 7.53 -8.44 -9.12
N GLY A 127 8.37 -9.27 -8.48
CA GLY A 127 9.81 -9.29 -8.72
C GLY A 127 10.19 -9.64 -10.17
N GLN A 128 9.31 -10.38 -10.88
CA GLN A 128 9.54 -10.77 -12.28
C GLN A 128 9.02 -9.76 -13.30
N VAL A 129 7.93 -9.05 -13.01
CA VAL A 129 7.25 -8.21 -14.00
C VAL A 129 7.54 -6.72 -13.83
N LEU A 130 7.79 -6.24 -12.62
CA LEU A 130 8.13 -4.84 -12.40
C LEU A 130 9.46 -4.49 -13.07
N ARG A 131 9.55 -3.25 -13.53
CA ARG A 131 10.74 -2.74 -14.24
C ARG A 131 11.06 -1.33 -13.74
N PRO A 132 12.33 -0.88 -13.88
CA PRO A 132 12.71 0.50 -13.64
C PRO A 132 11.88 1.45 -14.51
N ASP A 133 11.28 2.46 -13.89
CA ASP A 133 10.55 3.52 -14.58
C ASP A 133 11.33 4.85 -14.48
N PRO A 134 11.83 5.38 -15.61
CA PRO A 134 12.53 6.67 -15.62
C PRO A 134 11.66 7.83 -15.11
N ALA A 135 10.33 7.77 -15.27
CA ALA A 135 9.41 8.81 -14.79
C ALA A 135 9.34 8.87 -13.24
N VAL A 136 9.75 7.79 -12.57
CA VAL A 136 9.88 7.68 -11.11
C VAL A 136 11.34 7.92 -10.70
N LEU A 137 12.27 7.16 -11.30
CA LEU A 137 13.67 7.16 -10.88
C LEU A 137 14.36 8.52 -11.05
N GLN A 138 14.15 9.21 -12.19
CA GLN A 138 14.83 10.49 -12.44
C GLN A 138 14.43 11.58 -11.43
N PRO A 139 13.14 11.86 -11.19
CA PRO A 139 12.74 12.82 -10.18
C PRO A 139 13.19 12.44 -8.77
N LEU A 140 13.08 11.16 -8.38
CA LEU A 140 13.50 10.70 -7.05
C LEU A 140 15.01 10.80 -6.87
N THR A 141 15.81 10.46 -7.88
CA THR A 141 17.27 10.66 -7.85
C THR A 141 17.65 12.14 -7.65
N ALA A 142 16.91 13.05 -8.27
CA ALA A 142 17.14 14.47 -8.08
C ALA A 142 16.72 14.92 -6.67
N LEU A 143 15.58 14.45 -6.17
CA LEU A 143 15.09 14.75 -4.82
C LEU A 143 15.98 14.18 -3.72
N ALA A 144 16.59 13.01 -3.94
CA ALA A 144 17.52 12.37 -2.99
C ALA A 144 18.80 13.19 -2.72
N ARG A 145 19.10 14.21 -3.52
CA ARG A 145 20.22 15.16 -3.26
C ARG A 145 19.90 16.09 -2.10
N ASP A 146 18.65 16.33 -1.84
CA ASP A 146 18.15 17.36 -0.93
C ASP A 146 17.32 16.82 0.21
N PHE A 147 16.74 15.63 0.04
CA PHE A 147 15.85 14.99 1.00
C PHE A 147 16.26 13.54 1.23
N LEU A 148 16.14 13.08 2.46
CA LEU A 148 16.16 11.65 2.74
C LEU A 148 14.88 11.02 2.19
N LEU A 149 15.01 9.92 1.45
CA LEU A 149 13.87 9.15 0.96
C LEU A 149 13.67 7.93 1.86
N ALA A 150 12.44 7.70 2.29
CA ALA A 150 12.04 6.51 3.04
C ALA A 150 10.77 5.92 2.45
N ALA A 151 10.61 4.60 2.53
CA ALA A 151 9.39 3.92 2.16
C ALA A 151 8.58 3.55 3.40
N VAL A 152 7.27 3.77 3.37
CA VAL A 152 6.34 3.44 4.46
C VAL A 152 5.14 2.70 3.88
N SER A 153 5.07 1.38 4.07
CA SER A 153 4.11 0.52 3.38
C SER A 153 3.35 -0.41 4.33
N SER A 154 2.16 -0.84 3.92
CA SER A 154 1.44 -1.94 4.57
C SER A 154 1.95 -3.33 4.19
N SER A 155 2.76 -3.43 3.14
CA SER A 155 3.27 -4.70 2.61
C SER A 155 4.41 -5.26 3.43
N ALA A 156 4.53 -6.60 3.41
CA ALA A 156 5.62 -7.33 4.04
C ALA A 156 6.99 -6.95 3.45
N THR A 157 8.02 -6.98 4.28
CA THR A 157 9.41 -6.64 3.91
C THR A 157 9.92 -7.44 2.72
N ALA A 158 9.56 -8.74 2.62
CA ALA A 158 9.97 -9.58 1.50
C ALA A 158 9.39 -9.08 0.16
N ARG A 159 8.11 -8.64 0.14
CA ARG A 159 7.49 -8.06 -1.04
C ARG A 159 8.15 -6.72 -1.42
N LEU A 160 8.39 -5.86 -0.43
CA LEU A 160 9.11 -4.61 -0.66
C LEU A 160 10.50 -4.87 -1.26
N ALA A 161 11.27 -5.81 -0.70
CA ALA A 161 12.60 -6.15 -1.23
C ALA A 161 12.53 -6.57 -2.70
N ALA A 162 11.61 -7.46 -3.07
CA ALA A 162 11.45 -7.92 -4.46
C ALA A 162 11.09 -6.76 -5.41
N CYS A 163 10.13 -5.90 -5.02
CA CYS A 163 9.70 -4.76 -5.83
C CYS A 163 10.81 -3.71 -5.99
N PHE A 164 11.50 -3.36 -4.90
CA PHE A 164 12.58 -2.38 -4.93
C PHE A 164 13.76 -2.84 -5.78
N THR A 165 14.12 -4.12 -5.71
CA THR A 165 15.17 -4.70 -6.56
C THR A 165 14.76 -4.69 -8.01
N ALA A 166 13.53 -5.12 -8.33
CA ALA A 166 13.05 -5.18 -9.72
C ALA A 166 12.97 -3.78 -10.37
N THR A 167 12.69 -2.74 -9.59
CA THR A 167 12.55 -1.36 -10.06
C THR A 167 13.84 -0.54 -9.96
N GLY A 168 14.90 -1.08 -9.32
CA GLY A 168 16.16 -0.37 -9.09
C GLY A 168 16.08 0.76 -8.07
N LEU A 169 14.97 0.85 -7.33
CA LEU A 169 14.76 1.84 -6.27
C LEU A 169 15.54 1.51 -4.99
N ASP A 170 16.06 0.30 -4.85
CA ASP A 170 16.92 -0.13 -3.75
C ASP A 170 18.18 0.74 -3.57
N ARG A 171 18.64 1.37 -4.66
CA ARG A 171 19.77 2.33 -4.64
C ARG A 171 19.40 3.69 -4.03
N LEU A 172 18.14 4.06 -4.07
CA LEU A 172 17.64 5.35 -3.54
C LEU A 172 17.06 5.20 -2.14
N ILE A 173 16.40 4.06 -1.86
CA ILE A 173 15.78 3.75 -0.58
C ILE A 173 16.28 2.36 -0.17
N PRO A 174 17.43 2.26 0.52
CA PRO A 174 17.98 1.00 0.99
C PRO A 174 17.07 0.35 2.06
N ALA A 175 17.33 -0.91 2.38
CA ALA A 175 16.42 -1.73 3.21
C ALA A 175 16.11 -1.12 4.58
N GLU A 176 17.09 -0.47 5.21
CA GLU A 176 16.97 0.19 6.52
C GLU A 176 16.06 1.43 6.52
N LEU A 177 15.73 1.96 5.34
CA LEU A 177 14.80 3.08 5.15
C LEU A 177 13.43 2.63 4.63
N ARG A 178 13.12 1.32 4.72
CA ARG A 178 11.83 0.73 4.33
C ARG A 178 11.10 0.24 5.57
N PHE A 179 9.98 0.85 5.88
CA PHE A 179 9.17 0.54 7.06
C PHE A 179 7.90 -0.20 6.64
N SER A 180 7.75 -1.40 7.15
CA SER A 180 6.63 -2.32 6.91
C SER A 180 5.66 -2.29 8.10
N ALA A 181 4.39 -2.05 7.86
CA ALA A 181 3.37 -2.16 8.90
C ALA A 181 3.16 -3.62 9.36
N GLU A 182 3.54 -4.58 8.51
CA GLU A 182 3.46 -6.00 8.83
C GLU A 182 4.65 -6.46 9.68
N ASP A 183 5.89 -6.06 9.31
CA ASP A 183 7.10 -6.67 9.88
C ASP A 183 7.92 -5.73 10.77
N SER A 184 7.76 -4.39 10.63
CA SER A 184 8.56 -3.45 11.42
C SER A 184 7.95 -3.12 12.78
N LEU A 185 6.66 -3.38 12.97
CA LEU A 185 5.93 -3.10 14.21
C LEU A 185 5.92 -4.33 15.13
N LEU A 186 5.87 -4.11 16.45
CA LEU A 186 5.72 -5.20 17.44
C LEU A 186 4.45 -6.02 17.22
N ALA A 187 3.38 -5.40 16.75
CA ALA A 187 2.17 -6.04 16.28
C ALA A 187 1.76 -5.41 14.96
N PRO A 188 1.46 -6.21 13.91
CA PRO A 188 1.05 -5.71 12.61
C PRO A 188 -0.17 -4.79 12.69
N ARG A 189 -0.05 -3.59 12.13
CA ARG A 189 -1.12 -2.59 12.06
C ARG A 189 -1.08 -1.90 10.70
N SER A 190 -1.86 -2.42 9.76
CA SER A 190 -1.96 -1.84 8.42
C SER A 190 -2.63 -0.47 8.43
N LYS A 191 -2.29 0.37 7.47
CA LYS A 191 -3.01 1.60 7.18
C LYS A 191 -4.53 1.32 7.07
N PRO A 192 -5.41 2.14 7.64
CA PRO A 192 -5.23 3.54 8.01
C PRO A 192 -4.69 3.80 9.43
N ASP A 193 -4.29 2.76 10.21
CA ASP A 193 -3.64 3.01 11.52
C ASP A 193 -2.35 3.83 11.30
N PRO A 194 -2.11 4.91 12.08
CA PRO A 194 -0.94 5.77 11.92
C PRO A 194 0.38 5.11 12.38
N ALA A 195 0.34 3.94 13.00
CA ALA A 195 1.48 3.33 13.70
C ALA A 195 2.74 3.22 12.84
N VAL A 196 2.61 2.81 11.56
CA VAL A 196 3.78 2.65 10.68
C VAL A 196 4.44 3.99 10.34
N TYR A 197 3.68 5.08 10.17
CA TYR A 197 4.23 6.42 9.95
C TYR A 197 4.87 7.00 11.21
N LEU A 198 4.23 6.81 12.38
CA LEU A 198 4.78 7.22 13.67
C LEU A 198 6.10 6.48 13.96
N PHE A 199 6.11 5.15 13.77
CA PHE A 199 7.30 4.33 13.92
C PHE A 199 8.43 4.78 12.98
N ALA A 200 8.13 5.02 11.70
CA ALA A 200 9.11 5.51 10.75
C ALA A 200 9.68 6.86 11.15
N GLY A 201 8.84 7.80 11.60
CA GLY A 201 9.28 9.11 12.10
C GLY A 201 10.21 9.00 13.31
N GLU A 202 9.88 8.13 14.27
CA GLU A 202 10.72 7.84 15.44
C GLU A 202 12.07 7.24 15.03
N ARG A 203 12.06 6.23 14.16
CA ARG A 203 13.29 5.57 13.67
C ARG A 203 14.20 6.50 12.88
N LEU A 204 13.63 7.46 12.15
CA LEU A 204 14.35 8.46 11.41
C LEU A 204 14.76 9.67 12.26
N GLY A 205 14.32 9.74 13.51
CA GLY A 205 14.64 10.84 14.43
C GLY A 205 14.06 12.18 13.99
N ILE A 206 12.91 12.19 13.31
CA ILE A 206 12.30 13.41 12.76
C ILE A 206 11.02 13.79 13.49
N SER A 207 10.76 15.09 13.55
CA SER A 207 9.45 15.62 13.93
C SER A 207 8.47 15.54 12.76
N ARG A 208 7.16 15.58 13.06
CA ARG A 208 6.10 15.60 12.04
C ARG A 208 6.23 16.73 11.01
N TRP A 209 6.89 17.83 11.36
CA TRP A 209 7.08 18.96 10.47
C TRP A 209 8.19 18.77 9.45
N GLN A 210 9.06 17.78 9.67
CA GLN A 210 10.19 17.43 8.81
C GLN A 210 9.86 16.31 7.83
N GLY A 211 8.75 15.59 8.04
CA GLY A 211 8.26 14.53 7.15
C GLY A 211 7.19 15.04 6.20
N LEU A 212 7.30 14.66 4.93
CA LEU A 212 6.25 14.82 3.91
C LEU A 212 5.84 13.43 3.43
N ALA A 213 4.59 13.06 3.65
CA ALA A 213 4.06 11.79 3.15
C ALA A 213 3.56 11.94 1.71
N ILE A 214 3.85 10.94 0.88
CA ILE A 214 3.36 10.83 -0.50
C ILE A 214 2.59 9.51 -0.61
N GLU A 215 1.30 9.59 -0.91
CA GLU A 215 0.35 8.48 -0.85
C GLU A 215 -0.58 8.44 -2.05
N ASP A 216 -0.92 7.24 -2.52
CA ASP A 216 -1.86 7.05 -3.63
C ASP A 216 -3.24 6.54 -3.19
N SER A 217 -3.31 5.96 -1.99
CA SER A 217 -4.49 5.31 -1.44
C SER A 217 -5.17 6.10 -0.32
N VAL A 218 -6.48 5.91 -0.16
CA VAL A 218 -7.26 6.54 0.92
C VAL A 218 -6.80 6.07 2.31
N PRO A 219 -6.63 4.76 2.56
CA PRO A 219 -6.13 4.31 3.87
C PRO A 219 -4.73 4.84 4.18
N GLY A 220 -3.86 4.91 3.17
CA GLY A 220 -2.52 5.45 3.32
C GLY A 220 -2.53 6.94 3.66
N ALA A 221 -3.31 7.72 2.92
CA ALA A 221 -3.48 9.15 3.20
C ALA A 221 -4.04 9.41 4.62
N GLN A 222 -5.05 8.64 5.04
CA GLN A 222 -5.61 8.71 6.39
C GLN A 222 -4.57 8.38 7.46
N SER A 223 -3.76 7.35 7.25
CA SER A 223 -2.67 6.94 8.15
C SER A 223 -1.64 8.07 8.33
N ALA A 224 -1.15 8.64 7.22
CA ALA A 224 -0.18 9.72 7.23
C ALA A 224 -0.72 11.00 7.88
N VAL A 225 -1.97 11.38 7.57
CA VAL A 225 -2.65 12.54 8.16
C VAL A 225 -2.89 12.32 9.66
N ALA A 226 -3.31 11.13 10.09
CA ALA A 226 -3.48 10.79 11.49
C ALA A 226 -2.16 10.78 12.27
N ALA A 227 -1.03 10.47 11.61
CA ALA A 227 0.31 10.64 12.18
C ALA A 227 0.75 12.12 12.28
N GLY A 228 -0.05 13.06 11.79
CA GLY A 228 0.21 14.51 11.83
C GLY A 228 1.16 14.99 10.73
N LEU A 229 1.42 14.19 9.72
CA LEU A 229 2.28 14.56 8.60
C LEU A 229 1.54 15.44 7.57
N GLN A 230 2.28 16.35 6.94
CA GLN A 230 1.82 16.92 5.69
C GLN A 230 1.81 15.82 4.63
N THR A 231 0.70 15.72 3.88
CA THR A 231 0.48 14.61 2.97
C THR A 231 0.10 15.12 1.59
N ILE A 232 0.74 14.57 0.56
CA ILE A 232 0.45 14.79 -0.85
C ILE A 232 -0.09 13.49 -1.44
N GLY A 233 -1.22 13.56 -2.14
CA GLY A 233 -1.75 12.47 -2.93
C GLY A 233 -0.98 12.32 -4.25
N ASN A 234 -0.71 11.10 -4.70
CA ASN A 234 -0.09 10.80 -5.98
C ASN A 234 -1.00 9.88 -6.81
N VAL A 235 -1.43 10.33 -7.97
CA VAL A 235 -2.28 9.55 -8.88
C VAL A 235 -1.55 9.13 -10.15
N ALA A 236 -0.21 9.05 -10.10
CA ALA A 236 0.60 8.72 -11.27
C ALA A 236 0.21 7.37 -11.89
N PHE A 237 -0.01 6.36 -11.07
CA PHE A 237 -0.36 5.00 -11.50
C PHE A 237 -1.86 4.68 -11.45
N VAL A 238 -2.68 5.64 -11.01
CA VAL A 238 -4.14 5.44 -11.00
C VAL A 238 -4.66 5.48 -12.44
N PRO A 239 -5.49 4.49 -12.86
CA PRO A 239 -6.10 4.49 -14.19
C PRO A 239 -6.84 5.79 -14.50
N PRO A 240 -6.76 6.33 -15.72
CA PRO A 240 -7.38 7.60 -16.07
C PRO A 240 -8.89 7.69 -15.73
N THR A 241 -9.59 6.58 -15.87
CA THR A 241 -11.03 6.44 -15.57
C THR A 241 -11.36 6.57 -14.08
N GLU A 242 -10.44 6.22 -13.19
CA GLU A 242 -10.60 6.23 -11.73
C GLU A 242 -10.04 7.51 -11.08
N ARG A 243 -9.27 8.32 -11.82
CA ARG A 243 -8.52 9.45 -11.26
C ARG A 243 -9.39 10.51 -10.59
N VAL A 244 -10.53 10.84 -11.17
CA VAL A 244 -11.42 11.88 -10.63
C VAL A 244 -11.96 11.45 -9.27
N GLU A 245 -12.41 10.21 -9.15
CA GLU A 245 -12.90 9.65 -7.90
C GLU A 245 -11.77 9.55 -6.86
N ARG A 246 -10.60 9.04 -7.25
CA ARG A 246 -9.42 8.93 -6.38
C ARG A 246 -8.98 10.28 -5.85
N VAL A 247 -8.91 11.32 -6.69
CA VAL A 247 -8.57 12.69 -6.29
C VAL A 247 -9.55 13.22 -5.23
N ASN A 248 -10.86 13.01 -5.44
CA ASN A 248 -11.88 13.45 -4.48
C ASN A 248 -11.75 12.68 -3.15
N ALA A 249 -11.53 11.38 -3.21
CA ALA A 249 -11.36 10.54 -2.02
C ALA A 249 -10.07 10.90 -1.24
N LEU A 250 -8.96 11.14 -1.91
CA LEU A 250 -7.72 11.61 -1.29
C LEU A 250 -7.90 12.99 -0.63
N ARG A 251 -8.62 13.91 -1.31
CA ARG A 251 -8.96 15.21 -0.71
C ARG A 251 -9.77 15.05 0.58
N GLN A 252 -10.77 14.16 0.60
CA GLN A 252 -11.57 13.86 1.80
C GLN A 252 -10.74 13.20 2.90
N ALA A 253 -9.75 12.37 2.54
CA ALA A 253 -8.79 11.80 3.48
C ALA A 253 -7.82 12.83 4.09
N GLY A 254 -7.83 14.09 3.60
CA GLY A 254 -7.10 15.20 4.20
C GLY A 254 -5.74 15.48 3.57
N VAL A 255 -5.47 15.04 2.34
CA VAL A 255 -4.24 15.46 1.65
C VAL A 255 -4.26 16.96 1.34
N GLY A 256 -3.08 17.60 1.36
CA GLY A 256 -2.96 19.03 1.08
C GLY A 256 -2.93 19.35 -0.42
N ALA A 257 -2.46 18.42 -1.23
CA ALA A 257 -2.40 18.53 -2.68
C ALA A 257 -2.42 17.14 -3.32
N VAL A 258 -2.70 17.08 -4.63
CA VAL A 258 -2.55 15.87 -5.45
C VAL A 258 -1.67 16.18 -6.65
N ILE A 259 -0.72 15.27 -6.90
CA ILE A 259 0.19 15.28 -8.04
C ILE A 259 -0.16 14.16 -9.02
N TRP A 260 0.18 14.37 -10.29
CA TRP A 260 0.02 13.40 -11.38
C TRP A 260 1.32 12.69 -11.75
N SER A 261 2.45 13.13 -11.19
CA SER A 261 3.76 12.53 -11.44
C SER A 261 4.78 12.97 -10.39
N TRP A 262 5.82 12.18 -10.20
CA TRP A 262 6.98 12.52 -9.38
C TRP A 262 7.71 13.78 -9.86
N GLY A 263 7.67 14.06 -11.18
CA GLY A 263 8.18 15.31 -11.74
C GLY A 263 7.42 16.55 -11.26
N GLU A 264 6.11 16.44 -10.97
CA GLU A 264 5.36 17.53 -10.35
C GLU A 264 5.76 17.76 -8.89
N LEU A 265 6.00 16.69 -8.12
CA LEU A 265 6.51 16.81 -6.76
C LEU A 265 7.85 17.54 -6.74
N LYS A 266 8.77 17.12 -7.63
CA LYS A 266 10.07 17.77 -7.75
C LYS A 266 9.94 19.26 -8.02
N ARG A 267 9.14 19.67 -9.01
CA ARG A 267 8.92 21.09 -9.31
C ARG A 267 8.35 21.86 -8.13
N LEU A 268 7.39 21.29 -7.40
CA LEU A 268 6.81 21.89 -6.20
C LEU A 268 7.87 22.17 -5.12
N LEU A 269 8.72 21.18 -4.84
CA LEU A 269 9.75 21.29 -3.81
C LEU A 269 10.88 22.24 -4.22
N ASP A 270 11.30 22.23 -5.48
CA ASP A 270 12.28 23.17 -6.02
C ASP A 270 11.80 24.63 -5.91
N GLN A 271 10.56 24.91 -6.29
CA GLN A 271 9.98 26.26 -6.20
C GLN A 271 9.94 26.77 -4.75
N ARG A 272 9.60 25.91 -3.79
CA ARG A 272 9.58 26.28 -2.36
C ARG A 272 10.95 26.58 -1.81
N ARG A 273 11.97 25.84 -2.21
CA ARG A 273 13.36 26.09 -1.81
C ARG A 273 13.88 27.40 -2.39
N ALA A 274 13.59 27.69 -3.65
CA ALA A 274 13.96 28.96 -4.27
C ALA A 274 13.33 30.16 -3.53
N GLN A 275 12.05 30.07 -3.17
CA GLN A 275 11.36 31.11 -2.39
C GLN A 275 11.96 31.29 -0.99
N ALA A 276 12.32 30.20 -0.30
CA ALA A 276 12.96 30.25 1.01
C ALA A 276 14.36 30.90 0.94
N GLY A 277 15.13 30.60 -0.10
CA GLY A 277 16.46 31.21 -0.33
C GLY A 277 16.38 32.72 -0.59
N ILE A 278 15.40 33.18 -1.37
CA ILE A 278 15.17 34.60 -1.62
C ILE A 278 14.81 35.31 -0.31
N GLN A 279 13.89 34.75 0.48
CA GLN A 279 13.45 35.36 1.75
C GLN A 279 14.58 35.43 2.78
N ALA A 280 15.47 34.43 2.82
CA ALA A 280 16.61 34.42 3.73
C ALA A 280 17.65 35.51 3.34
N ASN A 281 17.80 35.83 2.07
CA ASN A 281 18.68 36.89 1.59
C ASN A 281 18.11 38.29 1.90
N ILE A 282 16.79 38.49 1.70
CA ILE A 282 16.12 39.77 2.04
C ILE A 282 16.24 40.09 3.54
N ASN A 283 16.16 39.08 4.40
CA ASN A 283 16.25 39.29 5.86
C ASN A 283 17.68 39.49 6.38
N ARG A 284 18.70 39.40 5.52
CA ARG A 284 20.12 39.66 5.86
C ARG A 284 20.62 41.04 5.42
N GLU A 285 19.88 41.73 4.59
CA GLU A 285 20.04 43.13 4.21
C GLU A 285 19.22 44.05 5.17
#